data_e699445cc61650e922b6c24b129fd7cd
#
_entry.id   e699445cc61650e922b6c24b129fd7cd
#
_cell.length_a   1.000
_cell.length_b   1.000
_cell.length_c   1.000
_cell.angle_alpha   90.00
_cell.angle_beta   90.00
_cell.angle_gamma   90.00
#
_symmetry.space_group_name_H-M   'P 1'
#
loop_
_entity.id
_entity.type
_entity.pdbx_description
1 polymer ?
#
loop_
_entity_poly.entity_id
_entity_poly.type
_entity_poly.pdbx_seq_one_letter_code
_entity_poly.pdbx_strand_id
1 'polypeptide(L)'
;MYKNIKKSIIFFIAGVLCSCGKEDITVQKNDSTKWEIDKKVEDNDIRTQLGYDPRLNYIYLRPTVADLPMLSFGNVTINRNYTKEVEVRLLDKPYDKDVQVSFAYDASAYDKVKANYSGFELGDANLVQLSEATKTLSKGETSVTFTLTISNNSNFKKKVILPYALKVTDSGLTLPKGKDVFVLKVFPEEIKISAESKVVSKLLGYYDSSVYIGNSDKEVAFTIKSSYELPSGLKVALVRDDSAVLSGRTLAPAGVEGTLPEDDFDATSKTLSFELAEDYFTNKGEYALPLKYVVKDASGVEQELSNNKLFVNFDIKELKASNDNVEITDTPKGTKMDRKGMRIGHNGGTYYSTRNLIDDKLDTYSYVREGTSLYFIMPKVKLIKSIVLKTVKNTELKSVGIYAGMTQGIDLQQGSVTFNGTGDLVITFKKAVPLIRLGLKDFVNREDATSHWMGFSEVNFYEE
;
A
#
# COMPACT_ATOMS: atom_id res chain seq x y z
N MET A 1 -19.04 31.16 42.24
CA MET A 1 -19.61 30.08 41.49
C MET A 1 -19.82 30.39 39.99
N TYR A 2 -19.64 31.61 39.55
CA TYR A 2 -19.87 32.06 38.15
C TYR A 2 -18.64 32.05 37.22
N LYS A 3 -17.44 31.88 37.75
CA LYS A 3 -16.18 31.92 36.95
C LYS A 3 -15.83 30.59 36.25
N ASN A 4 -16.37 29.47 36.69
CA ASN A 4 -16.06 28.15 36.13
C ASN A 4 -16.99 27.71 34.98
N ILE A 5 -18.16 28.36 34.87
CA ILE A 5 -19.14 28.03 33.80
C ILE A 5 -18.71 28.62 32.46
N LYS A 6 -18.06 29.78 32.44
CA LYS A 6 -17.56 30.40 31.20
C LYS A 6 -16.40 29.63 30.53
N LYS A 7 -15.57 28.94 31.32
CA LYS A 7 -14.45 28.15 30.77
C LYS A 7 -14.92 26.82 30.15
N SER A 8 -15.99 26.20 30.69
CA SER A 8 -16.54 24.97 30.15
C SER A 8 -17.30 25.19 28.84
N ILE A 9 -17.97 26.33 28.68
CA ILE A 9 -18.70 26.68 27.45
C ILE A 9 -17.72 26.99 26.31
N ILE A 10 -16.58 27.61 26.57
CA ILE A 10 -15.57 27.89 25.55
C ILE A 10 -14.89 26.59 25.08
N PHE A 11 -14.67 25.62 25.97
CA PHE A 11 -14.12 24.32 25.58
C PHE A 11 -15.12 23.46 24.77
N PHE A 12 -16.43 23.61 25.03
CA PHE A 12 -17.45 22.89 24.26
C PHE A 12 -17.65 23.46 22.85
N ILE A 13 -17.54 24.78 22.70
CA ILE A 13 -17.62 25.47 21.39
C ILE A 13 -16.36 25.19 20.55
N ALA A 14 -15.17 25.13 21.17
CA ALA A 14 -13.95 24.74 20.47
C ALA A 14 -13.95 23.26 20.05
N GLY A 15 -14.58 22.35 20.82
CA GLY A 15 -14.73 20.94 20.48
C GLY A 15 -15.72 20.69 19.34
N VAL A 16 -16.76 21.51 19.23
CA VAL A 16 -17.76 21.38 18.14
C VAL A 16 -17.22 21.97 16.83
N LEU A 17 -16.38 23.02 16.88
CA LEU A 17 -15.76 23.59 15.68
C LEU A 17 -14.64 22.71 15.09
N CYS A 18 -13.98 21.85 15.93
CA CYS A 18 -12.99 20.89 15.44
C CYS A 18 -13.62 19.58 14.90
N SER A 19 -14.89 19.27 15.20
CA SER A 19 -15.54 18.06 14.67
C SER A 19 -16.16 18.27 13.29
N CYS A 20 -16.56 19.48 12.93
CA CYS A 20 -17.08 19.80 11.60
C CYS A 20 -16.03 19.70 10.48
N GLY A 21 -14.73 19.88 10.79
CA GLY A 21 -13.67 19.77 9.79
C GLY A 21 -13.26 18.34 9.42
N LYS A 22 -13.75 17.32 10.16
CA LYS A 22 -13.45 15.92 9.85
C LYS A 22 -14.54 15.21 9.05
N GLU A 23 -15.76 15.69 9.10
CA GLU A 23 -16.86 15.11 8.33
C GLU A 23 -16.83 15.55 6.86
N ASP A 24 -16.39 16.77 6.58
CA ASP A 24 -16.25 17.27 5.20
C ASP A 24 -15.17 16.51 4.38
N ILE A 25 -14.16 15.94 5.05
CA ILE A 25 -13.10 15.17 4.38
C ILE A 25 -13.57 13.78 3.95
N THR A 26 -14.59 13.22 4.62
CA THR A 26 -15.14 11.89 4.30
C THR A 26 -16.16 11.94 3.16
N VAL A 27 -16.80 13.06 2.91
CA VAL A 27 -17.75 13.26 1.82
C VAL A 27 -17.05 13.34 0.45
N GLN A 28 -15.76 13.65 0.41
CA GLN A 28 -14.97 13.76 -0.83
C GLN A 28 -14.65 12.43 -1.54
N LYS A 29 -15.09 11.29 -1.02
CA LYS A 29 -14.82 9.97 -1.64
C LYS A 29 -15.84 9.53 -2.69
N ASN A 30 -16.88 10.29 -2.92
CA ASN A 30 -17.87 9.96 -3.93
C ASN A 30 -17.73 10.97 -5.10
N ASP A 31 -17.27 10.51 -6.25
CA ASP A 31 -17.00 11.36 -7.43
C ASP A 31 -18.22 12.18 -7.87
N SER A 32 -19.42 11.66 -7.72
CA SER A 32 -20.67 12.40 -8.03
C SER A 32 -20.89 13.58 -7.08
N THR A 33 -20.59 13.43 -5.80
CA THR A 33 -20.74 14.48 -4.78
C THR A 33 -19.72 15.60 -4.97
N LYS A 34 -18.48 15.26 -5.34
CA LYS A 34 -17.44 16.22 -5.66
C LYS A 34 -17.86 17.08 -6.86
N TRP A 35 -18.35 16.44 -7.91
CA TRP A 35 -18.82 17.14 -9.11
C TRP A 35 -19.97 18.13 -8.82
N GLU A 36 -20.92 17.77 -7.98
CA GLU A 36 -22.02 18.67 -7.58
C GLU A 36 -21.54 19.87 -6.75
N ILE A 37 -20.57 19.65 -5.87
CA ILE A 37 -19.95 20.71 -5.06
C ILE A 37 -19.17 21.67 -5.96
N ASP A 38 -18.32 21.15 -6.85
CA ASP A 38 -17.55 21.96 -7.79
C ASP A 38 -18.47 22.78 -8.68
N LYS A 39 -19.60 22.22 -9.11
CA LYS A 39 -20.65 22.90 -9.87
C LYS A 39 -21.26 24.08 -9.13
N LYS A 40 -21.60 23.89 -7.85
CA LYS A 40 -22.16 24.97 -7.01
C LYS A 40 -21.15 26.08 -6.72
N VAL A 41 -19.88 25.75 -6.52
CA VAL A 41 -18.81 26.71 -6.31
C VAL A 41 -18.65 27.59 -7.55
N GLU A 42 -18.60 26.99 -8.75
CA GLU A 42 -18.45 27.71 -9.99
C GLU A 42 -19.68 28.59 -10.32
N ASP A 43 -20.88 28.09 -10.04
CA ASP A 43 -22.12 28.90 -10.18
C ASP A 43 -22.09 30.10 -9.23
N ASN A 44 -21.58 29.96 -8.01
CA ASN A 44 -21.42 31.06 -7.08
C ASN A 44 -20.36 32.07 -7.54
N ASP A 45 -19.25 31.60 -8.11
CA ASP A 45 -18.23 32.47 -8.68
C ASP A 45 -18.79 33.36 -9.81
N ILE A 46 -19.62 32.81 -10.69
CA ILE A 46 -20.28 33.59 -11.74
C ILE A 46 -21.16 34.65 -11.12
N ARG A 47 -21.92 34.32 -10.08
CA ARG A 47 -22.82 35.27 -9.41
C ARG A 47 -22.06 36.39 -8.68
N THR A 48 -20.91 36.07 -8.09
CA THR A 48 -20.18 37.04 -7.25
C THR A 48 -19.17 37.90 -8.03
N GLN A 49 -18.48 37.33 -9.02
CA GLN A 49 -17.38 37.99 -9.73
C GLN A 49 -17.82 38.88 -10.89
N LEU A 50 -19.00 38.67 -11.47
CA LEU A 50 -19.39 39.26 -12.75
C LEU A 50 -20.54 40.23 -12.66
N GLY A 51 -20.94 40.70 -11.48
CA GLY A 51 -22.09 41.61 -11.37
C GLY A 51 -23.37 40.91 -11.81
N TYR A 52 -23.63 39.74 -11.28
CA TYR A 52 -24.78 38.91 -11.59
C TYR A 52 -26.10 39.72 -11.52
N ASP A 53 -26.81 39.74 -12.64
CA ASP A 53 -28.18 40.29 -12.70
C ASP A 53 -29.16 39.10 -12.78
N PRO A 54 -30.01 38.85 -11.79
CA PRO A 54 -30.95 37.72 -11.77
C PRO A 54 -32.02 37.79 -12.87
N ARG A 55 -32.11 38.91 -13.57
CA ARG A 55 -33.02 39.09 -14.74
C ARG A 55 -32.45 38.55 -16.03
N LEU A 56 -31.12 38.33 -16.10
CA LEU A 56 -30.43 37.79 -17.27
C LEU A 56 -30.34 36.28 -17.21
N ASN A 57 -30.33 35.63 -18.38
CA ASN A 57 -30.02 34.18 -18.47
C ASN A 57 -28.57 34.04 -18.93
N TYR A 58 -27.77 33.39 -18.12
CA TYR A 58 -26.35 33.17 -18.43
C TYR A 58 -26.10 31.80 -19.01
N ILE A 59 -25.23 31.74 -20.03
CA ILE A 59 -24.70 30.52 -20.61
C ILE A 59 -23.19 30.62 -20.67
N TYR A 60 -22.49 29.56 -20.33
CA TYR A 60 -21.04 29.57 -20.15
C TYR A 60 -20.37 28.21 -20.40
N LEU A 61 -19.04 28.22 -20.59
CA LEU A 61 -18.18 27.03 -20.75
C LEU A 61 -17.68 26.50 -19.42
N ARG A 62 -17.68 25.16 -19.29
CA ARG A 62 -17.11 24.46 -18.18
C ARG A 62 -16.42 23.14 -18.62
N PRO A 63 -15.13 22.93 -18.25
CA PRO A 63 -14.22 23.94 -17.73
C PRO A 63 -13.86 24.99 -18.78
N THR A 64 -13.19 26.06 -18.37
CA THR A 64 -12.61 27.05 -19.30
C THR A 64 -11.18 26.75 -19.70
N VAL A 65 -10.52 25.83 -18.99
CA VAL A 65 -9.15 25.38 -19.28
C VAL A 65 -9.06 23.88 -19.05
N ALA A 66 -8.35 23.18 -19.93
CA ALA A 66 -7.98 21.79 -19.69
C ALA A 66 -6.53 21.55 -20.12
N ASP A 67 -5.85 20.72 -19.35
CA ASP A 67 -4.50 20.24 -19.63
C ASP A 67 -4.58 18.90 -20.38
N LEU A 68 -3.75 18.75 -21.39
CA LEU A 68 -3.62 17.55 -22.17
C LEU A 68 -2.14 17.24 -22.38
N PRO A 69 -1.53 16.49 -21.47
CA PRO A 69 -0.15 16.06 -21.60
C PRO A 69 -0.03 15.00 -22.71
N MET A 70 0.89 15.21 -23.63
CA MET A 70 1.31 14.24 -24.64
C MET A 70 2.41 13.40 -24.02
N LEU A 71 2.03 12.23 -23.52
CA LEU A 71 2.87 11.39 -22.69
C LEU A 71 3.95 10.67 -23.51
N SER A 72 5.16 10.59 -22.95
CA SER A 72 6.28 9.76 -23.44
C SER A 72 6.95 9.04 -22.27
N PHE A 73 7.61 7.92 -22.53
CA PHE A 73 8.41 7.21 -21.55
C PHE A 73 9.66 6.64 -22.22
N GLY A 74 10.78 7.38 -22.14
CA GLY A 74 12.05 6.98 -22.74
C GLY A 74 11.89 6.53 -24.19
N ASN A 75 12.27 5.28 -24.48
CA ASN A 75 12.13 4.66 -25.80
C ASN A 75 10.79 3.93 -26.02
N VAL A 76 9.97 3.85 -24.99
CA VAL A 76 8.67 3.19 -25.05
C VAL A 76 7.65 4.09 -25.75
N THR A 77 7.02 3.59 -26.80
CA THR A 77 5.99 4.31 -27.55
C THR A 77 4.63 4.20 -26.85
N ILE A 78 4.02 5.35 -26.59
CA ILE A 78 2.70 5.43 -25.98
C ILE A 78 1.70 5.91 -27.03
N ASN A 79 0.86 5.00 -27.49
CA ASN A 79 -0.17 5.30 -28.46
C ASN A 79 -1.53 5.26 -27.79
N ARG A 80 -2.19 6.40 -27.68
CA ARG A 80 -3.58 6.48 -27.22
C ARG A 80 -4.28 7.74 -27.76
N ASN A 81 -5.60 7.71 -27.77
CA ASN A 81 -6.41 8.90 -28.00
C ASN A 81 -6.75 9.54 -26.66
N TYR A 82 -6.53 10.83 -26.57
CA TYR A 82 -6.97 11.62 -25.44
C TYR A 82 -8.28 12.30 -25.78
N THR A 83 -9.23 12.29 -24.87
CA THR A 83 -10.49 12.99 -24.99
C THR A 83 -10.66 14.00 -23.88
N LYS A 84 -11.24 15.14 -24.20
CA LYS A 84 -11.65 16.15 -23.22
C LYS A 84 -13.07 16.58 -23.55
N GLU A 85 -13.88 16.59 -22.51
CA GLU A 85 -15.26 17.08 -22.60
C GLU A 85 -15.32 18.52 -22.12
N VAL A 86 -16.09 19.33 -22.86
CA VAL A 86 -16.38 20.73 -22.54
C VAL A 86 -17.86 20.87 -22.49
N GLU A 87 -18.41 21.21 -21.36
CA GLU A 87 -19.82 21.44 -21.15
C GLU A 87 -20.13 22.91 -21.42
N VAL A 88 -21.15 23.16 -22.23
CA VAL A 88 -21.82 24.46 -22.34
C VAL A 88 -23.09 24.39 -21.51
N ARG A 89 -23.20 25.29 -20.55
CA ARG A 89 -24.21 25.14 -19.53
C ARG A 89 -24.93 26.47 -19.23
N LEU A 90 -26.22 26.36 -18.87
CA LEU A 90 -27.01 27.45 -18.33
C LEU A 90 -26.80 27.61 -16.83
N LEU A 91 -26.73 28.83 -16.34
CA LEU A 91 -26.75 29.15 -14.94
C LEU A 91 -28.19 29.08 -14.41
N ASP A 92 -28.39 28.45 -13.26
CA ASP A 92 -29.61 28.38 -12.47
C ASP A 92 -30.74 27.52 -13.03
N LYS A 93 -31.26 27.81 -14.22
CA LYS A 93 -32.50 27.19 -14.72
C LYS A 93 -32.44 26.86 -16.21
N PRO A 94 -33.25 25.90 -16.66
CA PRO A 94 -33.42 25.62 -18.07
C PRO A 94 -33.97 26.83 -18.81
N TYR A 95 -33.60 26.95 -20.10
CA TYR A 95 -34.13 27.96 -20.99
C TYR A 95 -35.42 27.47 -21.63
N ASP A 96 -36.29 28.41 -22.04
CA ASP A 96 -37.63 28.10 -22.53
C ASP A 96 -37.70 27.89 -24.05
N LYS A 97 -36.53 27.92 -24.73
CA LYS A 97 -36.39 27.75 -26.18
C LYS A 97 -35.21 26.84 -26.49
N ASP A 98 -35.21 26.28 -27.69
CA ASP A 98 -34.05 25.65 -28.29
C ASP A 98 -33.00 26.71 -28.63
N VAL A 99 -31.74 26.44 -28.32
CA VAL A 99 -30.62 27.34 -28.54
C VAL A 99 -29.56 26.68 -29.40
N GLN A 100 -29.18 27.29 -30.51
CA GLN A 100 -28.01 26.88 -31.27
C GLN A 100 -26.75 27.38 -30.59
N VAL A 101 -25.89 26.44 -30.22
CA VAL A 101 -24.62 26.66 -29.56
C VAL A 101 -23.50 26.25 -30.50
N SER A 102 -22.61 27.18 -30.82
CA SER A 102 -21.42 26.90 -31.63
C SER A 102 -20.18 26.98 -30.77
N PHE A 103 -19.37 25.95 -30.85
CA PHE A 103 -18.09 25.83 -30.15
C PHE A 103 -17.03 25.45 -31.19
N ALA A 104 -16.07 26.34 -31.45
CA ALA A 104 -15.12 26.17 -32.52
C ALA A 104 -13.75 26.76 -32.16
N TYR A 105 -12.69 26.22 -32.76
CA TYR A 105 -11.36 26.82 -32.69
C TYR A 105 -11.40 28.27 -33.21
N ASP A 106 -10.80 29.17 -32.43
CA ASP A 106 -10.72 30.59 -32.76
C ASP A 106 -9.32 31.14 -32.48
N ALA A 107 -8.49 31.19 -33.52
CA ALA A 107 -7.12 31.73 -33.43
C ALA A 107 -7.09 33.19 -32.94
N SER A 108 -8.13 33.98 -33.22
CA SER A 108 -8.20 35.40 -32.81
C SER A 108 -8.36 35.55 -31.28
N ALA A 109 -8.85 34.56 -30.61
CA ALA A 109 -8.93 34.53 -29.13
C ALA A 109 -7.56 34.35 -28.47
N TYR A 110 -6.53 33.91 -29.20
CA TYR A 110 -5.18 33.71 -28.65
C TYR A 110 -4.60 34.97 -28.00
N ASP A 111 -4.72 36.12 -28.69
CA ASP A 111 -4.19 37.38 -28.15
C ASP A 111 -4.84 37.81 -26.85
N LYS A 112 -6.09 37.40 -26.61
CA LYS A 112 -6.84 37.71 -25.39
C LYS A 112 -6.36 36.86 -24.20
N VAL A 113 -5.85 35.64 -24.47
CA VAL A 113 -5.53 34.65 -23.43
C VAL A 113 -4.04 34.40 -23.24
N LYS A 114 -3.18 34.65 -24.23
CA LYS A 114 -1.74 34.31 -24.25
C LYS A 114 -0.97 34.81 -23.04
N ALA A 115 -1.34 35.95 -22.48
CA ALA A 115 -0.67 36.51 -21.30
C ALA A 115 -0.73 35.59 -20.06
N ASN A 116 -1.76 34.73 -20.03
CA ASN A 116 -1.95 33.76 -18.91
C ASN A 116 -1.19 32.45 -19.13
N TYR A 117 -0.56 32.22 -20.31
CA TYR A 117 0.05 30.96 -20.70
C TYR A 117 1.46 31.18 -21.25
N SER A 118 2.33 31.72 -20.40
CA SER A 118 3.74 31.95 -20.75
C SER A 118 4.43 30.64 -21.19
N GLY A 119 5.17 30.72 -22.32
CA GLY A 119 5.88 29.57 -22.89
C GLY A 119 5.03 28.62 -23.75
N PHE A 120 3.74 28.97 -23.98
CA PHE A 120 2.89 28.29 -24.95
C PHE A 120 2.73 29.11 -26.20
N GLU A 121 2.77 28.44 -27.37
CA GLU A 121 2.50 29.02 -28.67
C GLU A 121 1.06 28.73 -29.11
N LEU A 122 0.57 29.43 -30.13
CA LEU A 122 -0.70 29.07 -30.75
C LEU A 122 -0.57 27.74 -31.48
N GLY A 123 -1.45 26.78 -31.14
CA GLY A 123 -1.50 25.46 -31.78
C GLY A 123 -2.29 25.46 -33.09
N ASP A 124 -1.99 24.49 -33.95
CA ASP A 124 -2.75 24.25 -35.19
C ASP A 124 -4.08 23.56 -34.86
N ALA A 125 -5.18 24.06 -35.44
CA ALA A 125 -6.50 23.46 -35.28
C ALA A 125 -6.57 21.97 -35.66
N ASN A 126 -5.75 21.56 -36.64
CA ASN A 126 -5.70 20.17 -37.11
C ASN A 126 -5.15 19.17 -36.05
N LEU A 127 -4.58 19.63 -34.96
CA LEU A 127 -4.12 18.76 -33.87
C LEU A 127 -5.29 18.09 -33.12
N VAL A 128 -6.48 18.66 -33.19
CA VAL A 128 -7.62 18.25 -32.42
C VAL A 128 -8.83 18.03 -33.32
N GLN A 129 -9.49 16.90 -33.14
CA GLN A 129 -10.79 16.63 -33.74
C GLN A 129 -11.89 17.07 -32.77
N LEU A 130 -12.74 17.98 -33.18
CA LEU A 130 -13.98 18.32 -32.50
C LEU A 130 -15.11 17.46 -33.05
N SER A 131 -15.85 16.77 -32.16
CA SER A 131 -16.93 15.87 -32.59
C SER A 131 -17.98 16.56 -33.47
N GLU A 132 -18.41 17.74 -33.04
CA GLU A 132 -19.38 18.60 -33.74
C GLU A 132 -19.09 20.06 -33.36
N ALA A 133 -19.12 20.96 -34.31
CA ALA A 133 -18.91 22.40 -34.07
C ALA A 133 -20.16 23.12 -33.58
N THR A 134 -21.33 22.55 -33.81
CA THR A 134 -22.61 23.15 -33.43
C THR A 134 -23.56 22.11 -32.87
N LYS A 135 -24.18 22.42 -31.75
CA LYS A 135 -25.19 21.58 -31.10
C LYS A 135 -26.40 22.40 -30.71
N THR A 136 -27.53 21.74 -30.58
CA THR A 136 -28.75 22.36 -30.06
C THR A 136 -28.85 22.05 -28.57
N LEU A 137 -28.90 23.06 -27.72
CA LEU A 137 -29.36 22.95 -26.36
C LEU A 137 -30.89 23.01 -26.41
N SER A 138 -31.55 21.89 -26.19
CA SER A 138 -32.99 21.77 -26.32
C SER A 138 -33.72 22.51 -25.20
N LYS A 139 -34.93 22.98 -25.49
CA LYS A 139 -35.81 23.53 -24.47
C LYS A 139 -35.93 22.61 -23.25
N GLY A 140 -35.68 23.16 -22.09
CA GLY A 140 -35.77 22.43 -20.82
C GLY A 140 -34.49 21.71 -20.40
N GLU A 141 -33.48 21.62 -21.26
CA GLU A 141 -32.16 21.14 -20.90
C GLU A 141 -31.34 22.27 -20.27
N THR A 142 -30.33 21.88 -19.48
CA THR A 142 -29.45 22.84 -18.79
C THR A 142 -28.03 22.84 -19.33
N SER A 143 -27.65 21.87 -20.14
CA SER A 143 -26.29 21.77 -20.70
C SER A 143 -26.22 20.90 -21.94
N VAL A 144 -25.13 21.13 -22.72
CA VAL A 144 -24.73 20.31 -23.86
C VAL A 144 -23.22 20.16 -23.85
N THR A 145 -22.70 18.94 -24.18
CA THR A 145 -21.29 18.63 -24.11
C THR A 145 -20.67 18.51 -25.50
N PHE A 146 -19.50 19.13 -25.66
CA PHE A 146 -18.61 18.97 -26.81
C PHE A 146 -17.43 18.08 -26.45
N THR A 147 -17.00 17.23 -27.38
CA THR A 147 -15.85 16.33 -27.16
C THR A 147 -14.73 16.71 -28.12
N LEU A 148 -13.58 16.96 -27.53
CA LEU A 148 -12.30 17.19 -28.20
C LEU A 148 -11.47 15.90 -28.13
N THR A 149 -10.95 15.43 -29.26
CA THR A 149 -10.10 14.24 -29.35
C THR A 149 -8.77 14.60 -29.98
N ILE A 150 -7.68 14.14 -29.42
CA ILE A 150 -6.34 14.28 -29.96
C ILE A 150 -5.63 12.93 -29.92
N SER A 151 -5.02 12.54 -31.04
CA SER A 151 -4.20 11.33 -31.09
C SER A 151 -2.82 11.62 -30.50
N ASN A 152 -2.37 10.77 -29.59
CA ASN A 152 -1.03 10.90 -29.03
C ASN A 152 0.02 10.75 -30.14
N ASN A 153 0.95 11.67 -30.13
CA ASN A 153 2.15 11.61 -30.94
C ASN A 153 3.36 11.73 -30.01
N SER A 154 4.09 10.65 -29.81
CA SER A 154 5.28 10.60 -28.96
C SER A 154 6.40 11.57 -29.42
N ASN A 155 6.35 12.02 -30.67
CA ASN A 155 7.28 13.02 -31.22
C ASN A 155 6.82 14.47 -31.00
N PHE A 156 5.68 14.69 -30.37
CA PHE A 156 5.20 16.03 -30.06
C PHE A 156 6.14 16.73 -29.08
N LYS A 157 6.75 17.83 -29.50
CA LYS A 157 7.78 18.55 -28.71
C LYS A 157 7.40 19.97 -28.34
N LYS A 158 6.27 20.47 -28.79
CA LYS A 158 5.83 21.84 -28.58
C LYS A 158 4.85 21.97 -27.44
N LYS A 159 4.90 23.11 -26.76
CA LYS A 159 3.85 23.53 -25.81
C LYS A 159 2.92 24.49 -26.57
N VAL A 160 1.68 24.07 -26.76
CA VAL A 160 0.72 24.89 -27.49
C VAL A 160 -0.59 25.05 -26.74
N ILE A 161 -1.26 26.14 -26.96
CA ILE A 161 -2.68 26.35 -26.57
C ILE A 161 -3.55 26.42 -27.79
N LEU A 162 -4.72 25.80 -27.69
CA LEU A 162 -5.79 25.89 -28.70
C LEU A 162 -7.00 26.54 -28.06
N PRO A 163 -7.27 27.82 -28.42
CA PRO A 163 -8.45 28.51 -27.93
C PRO A 163 -9.67 28.10 -28.74
N TYR A 164 -10.78 27.86 -28.08
CA TYR A 164 -12.10 27.59 -28.65
C TYR A 164 -13.09 28.63 -28.13
N ALA A 165 -13.82 29.24 -29.01
CA ALA A 165 -14.83 30.26 -28.65
C ALA A 165 -16.23 29.66 -28.65
N LEU A 166 -16.99 30.02 -27.64
CA LEU A 166 -18.42 29.79 -27.56
C LEU A 166 -19.17 30.93 -28.23
N LYS A 167 -20.07 30.59 -29.13
CA LYS A 167 -21.00 31.54 -29.75
C LYS A 167 -22.42 31.02 -29.59
N VAL A 168 -23.32 31.94 -29.28
CA VAL A 168 -24.75 31.68 -29.10
C VAL A 168 -25.54 32.64 -29.94
N THR A 169 -26.52 32.16 -30.66
CA THR A 169 -27.32 32.99 -31.60
C THR A 169 -28.45 33.72 -30.92
N ASP A 170 -28.90 33.26 -29.74
CA ASP A 170 -30.03 33.90 -29.04
C ASP A 170 -29.54 35.06 -28.18
N SER A 171 -30.07 36.28 -28.50
CA SER A 171 -29.76 37.53 -27.78
C SER A 171 -30.34 37.57 -26.35
N GLY A 172 -31.22 36.64 -25.98
CA GLY A 172 -31.74 36.48 -24.62
C GLY A 172 -30.78 35.79 -23.66
N LEU A 173 -29.65 35.30 -24.17
CA LEU A 173 -28.59 34.64 -23.36
C LEU A 173 -27.36 35.56 -23.27
N THR A 174 -26.79 35.61 -22.09
CA THR A 174 -25.61 36.41 -21.76
C THR A 174 -24.42 35.52 -21.57
N LEU A 175 -23.30 35.79 -22.25
CA LEU A 175 -22.01 35.14 -22.04
C LEU A 175 -21.22 35.91 -20.98
N PRO A 176 -20.93 35.32 -19.81
CA PRO A 176 -20.09 35.95 -18.79
C PRO A 176 -18.66 36.16 -19.33
N LYS A 177 -18.05 37.29 -19.00
CA LYS A 177 -16.68 37.62 -19.40
C LYS A 177 -15.70 36.56 -18.89
N GLY A 178 -14.87 36.02 -19.79
CA GLY A 178 -13.88 35.00 -19.48
C GLY A 178 -14.44 33.57 -19.36
N LYS A 179 -15.75 33.39 -19.61
CA LYS A 179 -16.41 32.08 -19.66
C LYS A 179 -16.90 31.70 -21.06
N ASP A 180 -16.50 32.52 -22.05
CA ASP A 180 -16.82 32.39 -23.47
C ASP A 180 -15.69 31.76 -24.29
N VAL A 181 -14.51 31.58 -23.69
CA VAL A 181 -13.35 30.96 -24.32
C VAL A 181 -12.86 29.79 -23.47
N PHE A 182 -12.72 28.64 -24.12
CA PHE A 182 -12.04 27.48 -23.58
C PHE A 182 -10.62 27.39 -24.14
N VAL A 183 -9.64 27.07 -23.30
CA VAL A 183 -8.24 26.91 -23.70
C VAL A 183 -7.81 25.46 -23.44
N LEU A 184 -7.51 24.71 -24.49
CA LEU A 184 -6.87 23.41 -24.41
C LEU A 184 -5.35 23.61 -24.43
N LYS A 185 -4.67 23.23 -23.36
CA LYS A 185 -3.20 23.22 -23.28
C LYS A 185 -2.70 21.84 -23.68
N VAL A 186 -1.89 21.78 -24.73
CA VAL A 186 -1.23 20.56 -25.21
C VAL A 186 0.26 20.71 -25.05
N PHE A 187 0.92 19.78 -24.36
CA PHE A 187 2.35 19.86 -24.09
C PHE A 187 2.96 18.47 -23.92
N PRO A 188 4.27 18.32 -24.31
CA PRO A 188 4.97 17.08 -24.06
C PRO A 188 5.20 16.90 -22.57
N GLU A 189 4.98 15.69 -22.09
CA GLU A 189 5.24 15.33 -20.69
C GLU A 189 5.85 13.94 -20.63
N GLU A 190 6.95 13.84 -19.92
CA GLU A 190 7.59 12.54 -19.68
C GLU A 190 6.97 11.88 -18.45
N ILE A 191 6.53 10.65 -18.61
CA ILE A 191 6.03 9.83 -17.50
C ILE A 191 7.21 9.53 -16.59
N LYS A 192 7.06 9.90 -15.32
CA LYS A 192 8.01 9.53 -14.28
C LYS A 192 7.49 8.29 -13.60
N ILE A 193 8.19 7.19 -13.83
CA ILE A 193 7.96 5.95 -13.11
C ILE A 193 8.98 5.87 -11.99
N SER A 194 8.50 5.65 -10.78
CA SER A 194 9.31 5.55 -9.59
C SER A 194 9.00 4.28 -8.82
N ALA A 195 10.05 3.62 -8.36
CA ALA A 195 9.92 2.61 -7.34
C ALA A 195 10.89 2.96 -6.22
N GLU A 196 10.48 2.75 -4.99
CA GLU A 196 11.36 2.94 -3.85
C GLU A 196 12.39 1.80 -3.86
N SER A 197 13.66 2.13 -3.61
CA SER A 197 14.64 1.10 -3.28
C SER A 197 14.19 0.39 -2.03
N LYS A 198 14.08 -0.93 -2.09
CA LYS A 198 13.54 -1.72 -1.00
C LYS A 198 14.38 -2.97 -0.78
N VAL A 199 14.72 -3.20 0.47
CA VAL A 199 15.33 -4.45 0.91
C VAL A 199 14.31 -5.20 1.75
N VAL A 200 13.96 -6.40 1.33
CA VAL A 200 13.13 -7.33 2.09
C VAL A 200 14.06 -8.36 2.72
N SER A 201 14.03 -8.49 4.04
CA SER A 201 14.84 -9.48 4.76
C SER A 201 14.01 -10.69 5.12
N LYS A 202 14.54 -11.88 4.88
CA LYS A 202 13.94 -13.17 5.17
C LYS A 202 14.89 -13.98 6.05
N LEU A 203 14.39 -14.44 7.18
CA LEU A 203 15.10 -15.39 8.04
C LEU A 203 14.63 -16.80 7.70
N LEU A 204 15.57 -17.67 7.35
CA LEU A 204 15.31 -19.07 7.02
C LEU A 204 16.05 -19.98 8.02
N GLY A 205 15.48 -21.14 8.23
CA GLY A 205 16.13 -22.21 9.02
C GLY A 205 16.82 -23.21 8.11
N TYR A 206 17.95 -23.74 8.55
CA TYR A 206 18.66 -24.83 7.88
C TYR A 206 18.78 -26.01 8.82
N TYR A 207 18.37 -27.19 8.38
CA TYR A 207 18.50 -28.42 9.12
C TYR A 207 18.57 -29.61 8.15
N ASP A 208 19.51 -30.52 8.38
CA ASP A 208 19.69 -31.77 7.63
C ASP A 208 19.65 -31.56 6.09
N SER A 209 20.51 -30.65 5.60
CA SER A 209 20.65 -30.29 4.19
C SER A 209 19.40 -29.67 3.53
N SER A 210 18.41 -29.28 4.34
CA SER A 210 17.17 -28.64 3.86
C SER A 210 17.03 -27.26 4.46
N VAL A 211 16.46 -26.34 3.66
CA VAL A 211 16.14 -24.98 4.10
C VAL A 211 14.62 -24.85 4.28
N TYR A 212 14.23 -24.12 5.29
CA TYR A 212 12.84 -23.96 5.70
C TYR A 212 12.47 -22.50 5.78
N ILE A 213 11.39 -22.12 5.11
CA ILE A 213 10.71 -20.83 5.24
C ILE A 213 9.31 -21.08 5.80
N GLY A 214 8.80 -20.22 6.66
CA GLY A 214 7.42 -20.35 7.11
C GLY A 214 6.45 -20.01 5.97
N ASN A 215 5.35 -20.74 5.86
CA ASN A 215 4.37 -20.57 4.77
C ASN A 215 3.86 -19.13 4.61
N SER A 216 3.76 -18.36 5.71
CA SER A 216 3.34 -16.95 5.67
C SER A 216 4.44 -15.97 5.25
N ASP A 217 5.66 -16.45 5.00
CA ASP A 217 6.82 -15.61 4.67
C ASP A 217 7.37 -15.85 3.25
N LYS A 218 6.72 -16.71 2.47
CA LYS A 218 7.12 -17.01 1.08
C LYS A 218 6.87 -15.86 0.13
N GLU A 219 5.81 -15.10 0.33
CA GLU A 219 5.46 -14.01 -0.55
C GLU A 219 6.42 -12.81 -0.39
N VAL A 220 6.81 -12.24 -1.51
CA VAL A 220 7.55 -10.97 -1.62
C VAL A 220 6.79 -10.05 -2.55
N ALA A 221 6.61 -8.80 -2.14
CA ALA A 221 5.88 -7.79 -2.91
C ALA A 221 6.66 -6.49 -3.00
N PHE A 222 6.67 -5.92 -4.19
CA PHE A 222 7.25 -4.61 -4.50
C PHE A 222 6.22 -3.74 -5.22
N THR A 223 6.20 -2.44 -4.90
CA THR A 223 5.26 -1.48 -5.49
C THR A 223 6.01 -0.49 -6.37
N ILE A 224 5.47 -0.27 -7.56
CA ILE A 224 5.91 0.74 -8.52
C ILE A 224 4.82 1.80 -8.68
N LYS A 225 5.20 3.05 -8.91
CA LYS A 225 4.28 4.19 -9.06
C LYS A 225 4.58 4.96 -10.33
N SER A 226 3.55 5.53 -10.92
CA SER A 226 3.65 6.41 -12.07
C SER A 226 3.07 7.79 -11.75
N SER A 227 3.63 8.83 -12.38
CA SER A 227 3.10 10.20 -12.26
C SER A 227 1.75 10.40 -12.97
N TYR A 228 1.39 9.50 -13.88
CA TYR A 228 0.14 9.51 -14.64
C TYR A 228 -0.43 8.10 -14.71
N GLU A 229 -1.74 8.00 -14.92
CA GLU A 229 -2.33 6.75 -15.39
C GLU A 229 -1.72 6.40 -16.74
N LEU A 230 -1.25 5.16 -16.85
CA LEU A 230 -0.61 4.70 -18.07
C LEU A 230 -1.66 4.15 -19.06
N PRO A 231 -1.43 4.33 -20.35
CA PRO A 231 -2.33 3.76 -21.36
C PRO A 231 -2.26 2.22 -21.33
N SER A 232 -3.34 1.57 -21.78
CA SER A 232 -3.34 0.13 -22.01
C SER A 232 -2.19 -0.27 -22.94
N GLY A 233 -1.59 -1.44 -22.69
CA GLY A 233 -0.50 -1.99 -23.50
C GLY A 233 0.90 -1.71 -22.98
N LEU A 234 1.05 -0.96 -21.87
CA LEU A 234 2.30 -0.95 -21.11
C LEU A 234 2.27 -2.06 -20.08
N LYS A 235 3.40 -2.79 -19.97
CA LYS A 235 3.61 -3.82 -18.97
C LYS A 235 4.76 -3.46 -18.07
N VAL A 236 4.69 -3.92 -16.83
CA VAL A 236 5.82 -3.88 -15.91
C VAL A 236 6.18 -5.29 -15.49
N ALA A 237 7.47 -5.59 -15.48
CA ALA A 237 8.01 -6.87 -15.05
C ALA A 237 9.05 -6.68 -13.96
N LEU A 238 9.13 -7.63 -13.02
CA LEU A 238 10.29 -7.83 -12.18
C LEU A 238 11.23 -8.78 -12.90
N VAL A 239 12.50 -8.43 -12.97
CA VAL A 239 13.54 -9.31 -13.52
C VAL A 239 14.72 -9.40 -12.54
N ARG A 240 15.40 -10.53 -12.55
CA ARG A 240 16.61 -10.74 -11.76
C ARG A 240 17.76 -9.91 -12.34
N ASP A 241 18.59 -9.31 -11.46
CA ASP A 241 19.73 -8.48 -11.82
C ASP A 241 21.02 -9.00 -11.21
N ASP A 242 21.58 -10.06 -11.80
CA ASP A 242 22.80 -10.70 -11.30
C ASP A 242 24.05 -9.80 -11.39
N SER A 243 23.94 -8.64 -12.03
CA SER A 243 25.01 -7.64 -12.12
C SER A 243 25.06 -6.68 -10.92
N ALA A 244 24.04 -6.73 -10.04
CA ALA A 244 23.95 -5.82 -8.91
C ALA A 244 25.01 -6.11 -7.84
N VAL A 245 25.48 -5.07 -7.15
CA VAL A 245 26.43 -5.17 -6.03
C VAL A 245 25.74 -5.73 -4.79
N LEU A 246 26.18 -6.86 -4.26
CA LEU A 246 25.53 -7.63 -3.20
C LEU A 246 25.96 -7.27 -1.78
N SER A 247 26.81 -6.26 -1.59
CA SER A 247 27.26 -5.77 -0.27
C SER A 247 27.77 -6.88 0.68
N GLY A 248 28.60 -7.80 0.15
CA GLY A 248 29.21 -8.89 0.91
C GLY A 248 28.37 -10.16 1.05
N ARG A 249 27.13 -10.18 0.55
CA ARG A 249 26.29 -11.38 0.50
C ARG A 249 26.60 -12.24 -0.74
N THR A 250 26.31 -13.52 -0.65
CA THR A 250 26.38 -14.43 -1.81
C THR A 250 25.15 -14.25 -2.68
N LEU A 251 25.31 -14.34 -4.00
CA LEU A 251 24.17 -14.33 -4.92
C LEU A 251 23.25 -15.53 -4.62
N ALA A 252 21.94 -15.28 -4.48
CA ALA A 252 20.96 -16.35 -4.27
C ALA A 252 20.95 -17.33 -5.46
N PRO A 253 20.75 -18.63 -5.24
CA PRO A 253 20.67 -19.60 -6.32
C PRO A 253 19.61 -19.23 -7.34
N ALA A 254 19.83 -19.58 -8.61
CA ALA A 254 18.83 -19.40 -9.65
C ALA A 254 17.60 -20.28 -9.38
N GLY A 255 16.41 -19.73 -9.55
CA GLY A 255 15.14 -20.41 -9.30
C GLY A 255 14.51 -20.11 -7.96
N VAL A 256 15.26 -19.50 -7.00
CA VAL A 256 14.71 -19.14 -5.68
C VAL A 256 13.56 -18.11 -5.81
N GLU A 257 13.58 -17.33 -6.87
CA GLU A 257 12.54 -16.35 -7.21
C GLU A 257 11.27 -16.96 -7.80
N GLY A 258 11.25 -18.28 -8.04
CA GLY A 258 10.13 -18.93 -8.71
C GLY A 258 9.82 -18.26 -10.07
N THR A 259 8.55 -17.94 -10.30
CA THR A 259 8.12 -17.17 -11.47
C THR A 259 7.99 -15.69 -11.11
N LEU A 260 8.85 -14.86 -11.69
CA LEU A 260 8.77 -13.41 -11.51
C LEU A 260 7.57 -12.85 -12.30
N PRO A 261 6.82 -11.91 -11.71
CA PRO A 261 5.62 -11.36 -12.30
C PRO A 261 5.90 -10.39 -13.45
N GLU A 262 5.08 -10.47 -14.48
CA GLU A 262 4.87 -9.44 -15.50
C GLU A 262 3.36 -9.14 -15.55
N ASP A 263 2.97 -7.87 -15.53
CA ASP A 263 1.57 -7.48 -15.49
C ASP A 263 1.33 -6.17 -16.24
N ASP A 264 0.09 -5.94 -16.66
CA ASP A 264 -0.31 -4.68 -17.27
C ASP A 264 -0.16 -3.53 -16.26
N PHE A 265 0.37 -2.40 -16.73
CA PHE A 265 0.57 -1.21 -15.91
C PHE A 265 -0.31 -0.07 -16.43
N ASP A 266 -1.57 -0.13 -16.11
CA ASP A 266 -2.64 0.76 -16.55
C ASP A 266 -3.15 1.71 -15.44
N ALA A 267 -2.40 1.82 -14.34
CA ALA A 267 -2.74 2.61 -13.16
C ALA A 267 -1.57 3.50 -12.72
N THR A 268 -1.82 4.37 -11.74
CA THR A 268 -0.76 5.19 -11.11
C THR A 268 0.05 4.43 -10.07
N SER A 269 -0.35 3.21 -9.70
CA SER A 269 0.38 2.34 -8.77
C SER A 269 0.09 0.89 -9.07
N LYS A 270 1.12 0.05 -9.08
CA LYS A 270 1.03 -1.40 -9.26
C LYS A 270 1.91 -2.11 -8.25
N THR A 271 1.39 -3.16 -7.63
CA THR A 271 2.16 -4.06 -6.77
C THR A 271 2.36 -5.38 -7.49
N LEU A 272 3.61 -5.80 -7.61
CA LEU A 272 4.01 -7.08 -8.16
C LEU A 272 4.45 -7.98 -7.02
N SER A 273 3.91 -9.19 -6.94
CA SER A 273 4.28 -10.18 -5.93
C SER A 273 4.66 -11.51 -6.56
N PHE A 274 5.52 -12.24 -5.88
CA PHE A 274 5.95 -13.58 -6.24
C PHE A 274 6.22 -14.41 -4.99
N GLU A 275 6.27 -15.72 -5.15
CA GLU A 275 6.58 -16.66 -4.07
C GLU A 275 8.01 -17.17 -4.18
N LEU A 276 8.67 -17.25 -3.04
CA LEU A 276 10.03 -17.80 -2.90
C LEU A 276 9.98 -19.32 -2.87
N ALA A 277 10.94 -19.94 -3.54
CA ALA A 277 11.18 -21.37 -3.56
C ALA A 277 12.45 -21.70 -2.77
N GLU A 278 12.30 -22.12 -1.51
CA GLU A 278 13.40 -22.40 -0.59
C GLU A 278 14.25 -23.60 -0.96
N ASP A 279 13.72 -24.54 -1.73
CA ASP A 279 14.40 -25.80 -2.10
C ASP A 279 15.67 -25.61 -2.93
N TYR A 280 15.86 -24.42 -3.52
CA TYR A 280 17.07 -24.09 -4.26
C TYR A 280 18.28 -23.76 -3.37
N PHE A 281 18.06 -23.48 -2.07
CA PHE A 281 19.17 -23.30 -1.14
C PHE A 281 19.66 -24.64 -0.62
N THR A 282 20.96 -24.87 -0.73
CA THR A 282 21.62 -26.10 -0.25
C THR A 282 22.50 -25.88 0.97
N ASN A 283 22.76 -24.63 1.34
CA ASN A 283 23.66 -24.28 2.43
C ASN A 283 23.10 -23.14 3.29
N LYS A 284 23.52 -23.12 4.56
CA LYS A 284 23.36 -21.94 5.42
C LYS A 284 24.26 -20.79 4.93
N GLY A 285 23.91 -19.57 5.27
CA GLY A 285 24.69 -18.39 4.92
C GLY A 285 23.85 -17.16 4.73
N GLU A 286 24.47 -16.13 4.20
CA GLU A 286 23.84 -14.85 3.87
C GLU A 286 23.80 -14.68 2.36
N TYR A 287 22.60 -14.60 1.80
CA TYR A 287 22.37 -14.49 0.37
C TYR A 287 21.56 -13.23 0.04
N ALA A 288 21.65 -12.80 -1.20
CA ALA A 288 20.82 -11.73 -1.76
C ALA A 288 20.29 -12.11 -3.13
N LEU A 289 19.02 -11.88 -3.36
CA LEU A 289 18.37 -11.91 -4.67
C LEU A 289 18.17 -10.46 -5.12
N PRO A 290 18.98 -9.97 -6.05
CA PRO A 290 18.81 -8.64 -6.62
C PRO A 290 17.77 -8.68 -7.72
N LEU A 291 16.93 -7.65 -7.76
CA LEU A 291 15.85 -7.51 -8.72
C LEU A 291 15.83 -6.08 -9.26
N LYS A 292 15.28 -5.92 -10.46
CA LYS A 292 14.99 -4.63 -11.08
C LYS A 292 13.63 -4.65 -11.78
N TYR A 293 13.07 -3.46 -12.00
CA TYR A 293 11.90 -3.30 -12.85
C TYR A 293 12.31 -3.05 -14.30
N VAL A 294 11.53 -3.63 -15.20
CA VAL A 294 11.55 -3.36 -16.62
C VAL A 294 10.13 -2.96 -17.05
N VAL A 295 10.02 -1.86 -17.81
CA VAL A 295 8.77 -1.44 -18.44
C VAL A 295 8.85 -1.74 -19.93
N LYS A 296 7.79 -2.35 -20.47
CA LYS A 296 7.69 -2.79 -21.87
C LYS A 296 6.48 -2.15 -22.54
N ASP A 297 6.60 -1.81 -23.81
CA ASP A 297 5.44 -1.45 -24.63
C ASP A 297 4.81 -2.67 -25.30
N ALA A 298 3.70 -2.45 -26.02
CA ALA A 298 2.99 -3.50 -26.75
C ALA A 298 3.81 -4.17 -27.87
N SER A 299 4.90 -3.51 -28.33
CA SER A 299 5.85 -4.06 -29.32
C SER A 299 7.02 -4.81 -28.67
N GLY A 300 7.08 -4.84 -27.36
CA GLY A 300 8.16 -5.48 -26.60
C GLY A 300 9.41 -4.62 -26.44
N VAL A 301 9.35 -3.34 -26.77
CA VAL A 301 10.45 -2.41 -26.48
C VAL A 301 10.55 -2.22 -24.97
N GLU A 302 11.73 -2.47 -24.42
CA GLU A 302 11.99 -2.47 -23.00
C GLU A 302 12.75 -1.23 -22.54
N GLN A 303 12.41 -0.74 -21.36
CA GLN A 303 13.19 0.26 -20.64
C GLN A 303 13.40 -0.16 -19.21
N GLU A 304 14.65 -0.22 -18.79
CA GLU A 304 15.05 -0.46 -17.41
C GLU A 304 14.86 0.80 -16.57
N LEU A 305 14.41 0.61 -15.33
CA LEU A 305 14.37 1.68 -14.32
C LEU A 305 15.67 1.64 -13.51
N SER A 306 16.66 2.41 -13.94
CA SER A 306 18.07 2.31 -13.53
C SER A 306 18.37 2.72 -12.08
N ASN A 307 17.46 3.33 -11.36
CA ASN A 307 17.75 3.92 -10.04
C ASN A 307 17.18 3.13 -8.85
N ASN A 308 16.59 1.95 -9.09
CA ASN A 308 15.92 1.19 -8.05
C ASN A 308 16.74 -0.02 -7.63
N LYS A 309 17.10 -0.06 -6.36
CA LYS A 309 17.76 -1.23 -5.75
C LYS A 309 16.69 -2.05 -5.03
N LEU A 310 16.32 -3.17 -5.61
CA LEU A 310 15.38 -4.12 -5.02
C LEU A 310 16.16 -5.36 -4.62
N PHE A 311 16.11 -5.72 -3.35
CA PHE A 311 16.79 -6.91 -2.85
C PHE A 311 15.86 -7.73 -1.98
N VAL A 312 15.96 -9.05 -2.10
CA VAL A 312 15.53 -9.98 -1.06
C VAL A 312 16.79 -10.57 -0.42
N ASN A 313 17.03 -10.19 0.83
CA ASN A 313 18.14 -10.71 1.62
C ASN A 313 17.67 -11.93 2.40
N PHE A 314 18.48 -12.98 2.38
CA PHE A 314 18.23 -14.22 3.11
C PHE A 314 19.30 -14.43 4.15
N ASP A 315 18.89 -14.61 5.40
CA ASP A 315 19.75 -15.02 6.51
C ASP A 315 19.36 -16.44 6.88
N ILE A 316 20.16 -17.41 6.42
CA ILE A 316 19.90 -18.83 6.62
C ILE A 316 20.70 -19.32 7.82
N LYS A 317 20.02 -19.57 8.94
CA LYS A 317 20.61 -19.97 10.23
C LYS A 317 20.39 -21.44 10.46
N GLU A 318 21.43 -22.12 10.93
CA GLU A 318 21.41 -23.57 11.22
C GLU A 318 20.76 -23.87 12.57
N LEU A 319 19.79 -24.77 12.56
CA LEU A 319 19.26 -25.39 13.78
C LEU A 319 20.11 -26.62 14.14
N LYS A 320 20.69 -26.60 15.33
CA LYS A 320 21.46 -27.72 15.88
C LYS A 320 20.86 -28.23 17.19
N ALA A 321 20.98 -29.53 17.42
CA ALA A 321 20.74 -30.09 18.74
C ALA A 321 21.81 -29.60 19.73
N SER A 322 21.40 -29.40 20.97
CA SER A 322 22.28 -29.11 22.12
C SER A 322 21.64 -29.61 23.40
N ASN A 323 22.47 -30.02 24.37
CA ASN A 323 21.98 -30.39 25.67
C ASN A 323 22.16 -29.27 26.72
N ASP A 324 22.85 -28.18 26.37
CA ASP A 324 23.25 -27.12 27.29
C ASP A 324 23.05 -25.70 26.77
N ASN A 325 22.26 -25.53 25.70
CA ASN A 325 22.03 -24.21 25.10
C ASN A 325 21.04 -23.31 25.88
N VAL A 326 20.50 -23.79 27.00
CA VAL A 326 19.54 -23.02 27.80
C VAL A 326 20.03 -22.78 29.20
N GLU A 327 19.65 -21.67 29.79
CA GLU A 327 19.93 -21.29 31.18
C GLU A 327 18.72 -20.55 31.76
N ILE A 328 18.57 -20.56 33.08
CA ILE A 328 17.60 -19.70 33.78
C ILE A 328 18.25 -18.33 34.01
N THR A 329 17.52 -17.25 33.70
CA THR A 329 17.97 -15.88 33.95
C THR A 329 16.88 -15.10 34.68
N ASP A 330 17.25 -14.00 35.35
CA ASP A 330 16.28 -13.16 36.06
C ASP A 330 15.40 -12.35 35.12
N THR A 331 15.92 -11.98 33.94
CA THR A 331 15.24 -11.18 32.93
C THR A 331 15.41 -11.76 31.54
N PRO A 332 14.39 -11.69 30.68
CA PRO A 332 14.52 -12.15 29.31
C PRO A 332 15.47 -11.26 28.49
N LYS A 333 16.23 -11.87 27.60
CA LYS A 333 17.09 -11.21 26.62
C LYS A 333 16.37 -11.16 25.27
N GLY A 334 16.56 -10.10 24.51
CA GLY A 334 15.93 -9.88 23.20
C GLY A 334 14.68 -9.02 23.28
N THR A 335 13.97 -8.92 22.15
CA THR A 335 12.75 -8.12 21.99
C THR A 335 11.52 -9.00 22.10
N LYS A 336 10.51 -8.60 22.89
CA LYS A 336 9.27 -9.35 23.02
C LYS A 336 8.60 -9.49 21.66
N MET A 337 8.32 -10.73 21.27
CA MET A 337 7.72 -11.09 19.97
C MET A 337 6.22 -10.84 19.97
N ASP A 338 5.69 -10.32 18.86
CA ASP A 338 4.26 -10.39 18.56
C ASP A 338 3.86 -11.85 18.25
N ARG A 339 2.83 -12.34 18.92
CA ARG A 339 2.34 -13.71 18.79
C ARG A 339 1.23 -13.89 17.75
N LYS A 340 0.96 -12.86 16.97
CA LYS A 340 -0.05 -12.91 15.90
C LYS A 340 0.23 -14.04 14.92
N GLY A 341 -0.77 -14.89 14.68
CA GLY A 341 -0.63 -16.05 13.81
C GLY A 341 0.03 -17.28 14.45
N MET A 342 0.52 -17.18 15.68
CA MET A 342 1.02 -18.34 16.43
C MET A 342 -0.09 -19.33 16.74
N ARG A 343 0.23 -20.61 16.67
CA ARG A 343 -0.67 -21.70 17.08
C ARG A 343 -0.02 -22.49 18.19
N ILE A 344 -0.84 -23.08 19.05
CA ILE A 344 -0.39 -23.97 20.10
C ILE A 344 -1.06 -25.33 19.96
N GLY A 345 -0.28 -26.38 20.11
CA GLY A 345 -0.73 -27.77 20.18
C GLY A 345 -0.18 -28.45 21.42
N HIS A 346 -0.73 -29.58 21.77
CA HIS A 346 -0.21 -30.41 22.90
C HIS A 346 -0.36 -31.89 22.59
N ASN A 347 0.45 -32.68 23.28
CA ASN A 347 0.31 -34.11 23.38
C ASN A 347 0.36 -34.44 24.88
N GLY A 348 -0.65 -35.13 25.41
CA GLY A 348 -0.81 -35.42 26.82
C GLY A 348 -1.96 -34.62 27.48
N GLY A 349 -1.98 -34.62 28.82
CA GLY A 349 -3.07 -34.04 29.61
C GLY A 349 -2.95 -32.52 29.74
N THR A 350 -3.99 -31.82 29.37
CA THR A 350 -4.15 -30.40 29.69
C THR A 350 -5.53 -30.15 30.29
N TYR A 351 -5.62 -29.17 31.18
CA TYR A 351 -6.87 -28.69 31.73
C TYR A 351 -7.03 -27.22 31.39
N TYR A 352 -8.18 -26.82 30.91
CA TYR A 352 -8.46 -25.57 30.19
C TYR A 352 -7.78 -25.48 28.81
N SER A 353 -8.16 -24.47 28.05
CA SER A 353 -7.65 -24.27 26.71
C SER A 353 -6.17 -23.86 26.72
N THR A 354 -5.33 -24.56 25.97
CA THR A 354 -3.93 -24.18 25.80
C THR A 354 -3.75 -22.83 25.09
N ARG A 355 -4.80 -22.32 24.38
CA ARG A 355 -4.78 -20.98 23.80
C ARG A 355 -4.64 -19.87 24.85
N ASN A 356 -5.07 -20.14 26.11
CA ASN A 356 -4.88 -19.21 27.22
C ASN A 356 -3.40 -18.89 27.49
N LEU A 357 -2.46 -19.71 26.99
CA LEU A 357 -1.02 -19.48 27.15
C LEU A 357 -0.45 -18.44 26.17
N ILE A 358 -1.25 -17.98 25.19
CA ILE A 358 -0.82 -17.03 24.17
C ILE A 358 -1.88 -15.94 23.87
N ASP A 359 -2.81 -15.67 24.79
CA ASP A 359 -3.94 -14.77 24.60
C ASP A 359 -3.74 -13.34 25.14
N ASP A 360 -2.56 -13.04 25.66
CA ASP A 360 -2.19 -11.77 26.30
C ASP A 360 -3.01 -11.41 27.55
N LYS A 361 -3.59 -12.42 28.23
CA LYS A 361 -4.38 -12.24 29.43
C LYS A 361 -3.77 -12.99 30.63
N LEU A 362 -3.47 -12.26 31.69
CA LEU A 362 -2.87 -12.85 32.90
C LEU A 362 -3.90 -13.50 33.83
N ASP A 363 -5.20 -13.26 33.61
CA ASP A 363 -6.31 -13.84 34.37
C ASP A 363 -6.84 -15.16 33.77
N THR A 364 -6.38 -15.52 32.59
CA THR A 364 -6.59 -16.83 31.97
C THR A 364 -5.40 -17.74 32.22
N TYR A 365 -5.63 -19.04 32.26
CA TYR A 365 -4.55 -20.02 32.51
C TYR A 365 -4.87 -21.39 31.91
N SER A 366 -3.82 -22.21 31.81
CA SER A 366 -3.92 -23.62 31.45
C SER A 366 -3.07 -24.46 32.44
N TYR A 367 -3.55 -25.63 32.79
CA TYR A 367 -2.78 -26.59 33.52
C TYR A 367 -2.25 -27.66 32.59
N VAL A 368 -1.02 -28.08 32.85
CA VAL A 368 -0.29 -29.09 32.10
C VAL A 368 0.05 -30.22 33.05
N ARG A 369 -0.24 -31.46 32.67
CA ARG A 369 0.11 -32.64 33.46
C ARG A 369 1.55 -33.03 33.20
N GLU A 370 2.15 -33.69 34.17
CA GLU A 370 3.46 -34.36 34.04
C GLU A 370 3.50 -35.25 32.79
N GLY A 371 4.61 -35.23 32.07
CA GLY A 371 4.81 -35.97 30.82
C GLY A 371 4.09 -35.37 29.60
N THR A 372 3.36 -34.22 29.75
CA THR A 372 2.76 -33.51 28.62
C THR A 372 3.85 -32.83 27.78
N SER A 373 3.56 -32.67 26.50
CA SER A 373 4.33 -31.82 25.57
C SER A 373 3.47 -30.68 25.06
N LEU A 374 3.96 -29.47 25.13
CA LEU A 374 3.36 -28.28 24.51
C LEU A 374 4.19 -27.86 23.30
N TYR A 375 3.52 -27.47 22.23
CA TYR A 375 4.15 -27.04 20.99
C TYR A 375 3.62 -25.69 20.55
N PHE A 376 4.52 -24.72 20.44
CA PHE A 376 4.23 -23.37 19.93
C PHE A 376 4.73 -23.30 18.49
N ILE A 377 3.79 -23.10 17.56
CA ILE A 377 4.06 -23.09 16.12
C ILE A 377 3.94 -21.66 15.61
N MET A 378 5.04 -21.15 15.13
CA MET A 378 5.18 -19.79 14.60
C MET A 378 4.83 -19.76 13.11
N PRO A 379 4.27 -18.66 12.62
CA PRO A 379 3.87 -18.53 11.20
C PRO A 379 5.08 -18.51 10.24
N LYS A 380 6.27 -18.15 10.75
CA LYS A 380 7.54 -18.09 10.03
C LYS A 380 8.71 -18.43 10.92
N VAL A 381 9.89 -18.62 10.34
CA VAL A 381 11.12 -18.81 11.11
C VAL A 381 11.37 -17.62 12.01
N LYS A 382 11.68 -17.89 13.26
CA LYS A 382 12.02 -16.90 14.29
C LYS A 382 13.35 -17.26 14.93
N LEU A 383 14.15 -16.27 15.26
CA LEU A 383 15.40 -16.42 15.99
C LEU A 383 15.14 -16.14 17.47
N ILE A 384 14.82 -17.20 18.23
CA ILE A 384 14.39 -17.06 19.63
C ILE A 384 15.58 -16.97 20.55
N LYS A 385 15.58 -15.97 21.43
CA LYS A 385 16.59 -15.70 22.45
C LYS A 385 16.12 -16.03 23.84
N SER A 386 14.85 -15.77 24.18
CA SER A 386 14.34 -16.13 25.51
C SER A 386 12.85 -16.52 25.44
N ILE A 387 12.44 -17.26 26.47
CA ILE A 387 11.07 -17.70 26.73
C ILE A 387 10.75 -17.37 28.18
N VAL A 388 9.58 -16.82 28.44
CA VAL A 388 9.08 -16.59 29.80
C VAL A 388 7.80 -17.39 30.00
N LEU A 389 7.84 -18.32 30.93
CA LEU A 389 6.67 -19.04 31.40
C LEU A 389 6.14 -18.33 32.64
N LYS A 390 4.97 -17.70 32.50
CA LYS A 390 4.25 -17.08 33.59
C LYS A 390 3.54 -18.13 34.39
N THR A 391 4.01 -18.40 35.59
CA THR A 391 3.42 -19.44 36.42
C THR A 391 2.22 -18.94 37.20
N VAL A 392 1.24 -19.84 37.43
CA VAL A 392 0.13 -19.58 38.35
C VAL A 392 0.63 -19.83 39.78
N LYS A 393 0.07 -19.14 40.74
CA LYS A 393 0.37 -19.32 42.14
C LYS A 393 0.33 -20.85 42.53
N ASN A 394 1.35 -21.33 43.25
CA ASN A 394 1.50 -22.73 43.62
C ASN A 394 1.83 -23.70 42.47
N THR A 395 2.45 -23.22 41.40
CA THR A 395 2.96 -24.10 40.36
C THR A 395 4.11 -24.97 40.94
N GLU A 396 4.01 -26.26 40.77
CA GLU A 396 4.90 -27.28 41.37
C GLU A 396 5.92 -27.83 40.33
N LEU A 397 6.29 -27.00 39.33
CA LEU A 397 7.25 -27.38 38.29
C LEU A 397 8.65 -27.59 38.88
N LYS A 398 9.26 -28.76 38.64
CA LYS A 398 10.64 -29.06 38.92
C LYS A 398 11.56 -28.88 37.71
N SER A 399 11.15 -29.44 36.56
CA SER A 399 11.96 -29.31 35.35
C SER A 399 11.11 -29.37 34.07
N VAL A 400 11.68 -28.84 32.99
CA VAL A 400 11.12 -28.92 31.66
C VAL A 400 12.24 -29.00 30.61
N GLY A 401 12.06 -29.84 29.61
CA GLY A 401 12.92 -29.96 28.45
C GLY A 401 12.50 -28.96 27.34
N ILE A 402 13.48 -28.33 26.69
CA ILE A 402 13.30 -27.35 25.64
C ILE A 402 13.76 -27.94 24.31
N TYR A 403 12.88 -27.89 23.30
CA TYR A 403 13.10 -28.46 21.99
C TYR A 403 12.77 -27.43 20.89
N ALA A 404 13.53 -27.47 19.81
CA ALA A 404 13.32 -26.62 18.67
C ALA A 404 13.15 -27.45 17.39
N GLY A 405 12.31 -27.01 16.48
CA GLY A 405 12.03 -27.68 15.20
C GLY A 405 11.73 -26.72 14.06
N MET A 406 11.94 -27.19 12.84
CA MET A 406 11.61 -26.47 11.61
C MET A 406 10.26 -26.92 11.04
N THR A 407 9.86 -28.14 11.32
CA THR A 407 8.59 -28.74 10.87
C THR A 407 8.07 -29.72 11.89
N GLN A 408 6.90 -30.29 11.65
CA GLN A 408 6.37 -31.37 12.46
C GLN A 408 7.25 -32.62 12.34
N GLY A 409 7.58 -33.21 13.47
CA GLY A 409 8.44 -34.40 13.54
C GLY A 409 9.94 -34.09 13.77
N ILE A 410 10.37 -32.84 13.62
CA ILE A 410 11.73 -32.40 13.97
C ILE A 410 11.67 -31.69 15.31
N ASP A 411 12.19 -32.34 16.36
CA ASP A 411 12.25 -31.80 17.72
C ASP A 411 13.66 -32.00 18.26
N LEU A 412 14.55 -31.05 18.03
CA LEU A 412 15.93 -31.07 18.46
C LEU A 412 16.04 -30.51 19.87
N GLN A 413 16.53 -31.29 20.81
CA GLN A 413 16.75 -30.82 22.16
C GLN A 413 17.70 -29.61 22.16
N GLN A 414 17.39 -28.63 23.00
CA GLN A 414 18.24 -27.47 23.25
C GLN A 414 18.77 -27.46 24.68
N GLY A 415 18.24 -28.31 25.53
CA GLY A 415 18.59 -28.50 26.94
C GLY A 415 17.35 -28.72 27.79
N SER A 416 17.58 -28.81 29.09
CA SER A 416 16.53 -28.81 30.11
C SER A 416 16.89 -27.83 31.21
N VAL A 417 15.89 -27.31 31.88
CA VAL A 417 16.07 -26.40 33.01
C VAL A 417 15.42 -27.00 34.24
N THR A 418 16.08 -26.85 35.41
CA THR A 418 15.53 -27.21 36.72
C THR A 418 15.13 -25.93 37.42
N PHE A 419 13.88 -25.82 37.83
CA PHE A 419 13.29 -24.64 38.46
C PHE A 419 13.03 -24.94 39.94
N ASN A 420 13.71 -24.22 40.81
CA ASN A 420 13.60 -24.38 42.28
C ASN A 420 12.91 -23.16 42.93
N GLY A 421 12.40 -22.25 42.12
CA GLY A 421 11.84 -20.97 42.56
C GLY A 421 10.32 -20.94 42.56
N THR A 422 9.79 -19.82 43.02
CA THR A 422 8.37 -19.38 42.87
C THR A 422 8.35 -18.17 41.93
N GLY A 423 7.37 -18.08 41.06
CA GLY A 423 7.22 -16.98 40.12
C GLY A 423 7.50 -17.38 38.68
N ASP A 424 7.80 -16.38 37.84
CA ASP A 424 8.00 -16.60 36.42
C ASP A 424 9.30 -17.34 36.14
N LEU A 425 9.25 -18.32 35.23
CA LEU A 425 10.43 -19.03 34.76
C LEU A 425 10.93 -18.37 33.47
N VAL A 426 12.10 -17.74 33.56
CA VAL A 426 12.76 -17.11 32.40
C VAL A 426 13.86 -18.05 31.90
N ILE A 427 13.67 -18.56 30.68
CA ILE A 427 14.61 -19.45 29.99
C ILE A 427 15.30 -18.66 28.90
N THR A 428 16.61 -18.56 28.94
CA THR A 428 17.40 -17.86 27.92
C THR A 428 18.27 -18.87 27.16
N PHE A 429 18.25 -18.79 25.84
CA PHE A 429 19.19 -19.53 24.99
C PHE A 429 20.56 -18.84 25.02
N LYS A 430 21.62 -19.58 25.32
CA LYS A 430 23.01 -19.06 25.25
C LYS A 430 23.30 -18.53 23.81
N LYS A 431 22.89 -19.30 22.80
CA LYS A 431 22.83 -18.90 21.40
C LYS A 431 21.39 -18.92 20.94
N ALA A 432 20.93 -17.82 20.32
CA ALA A 432 19.59 -17.77 19.76
C ALA A 432 19.34 -18.89 18.75
N VAL A 433 18.13 -19.41 18.72
CA VAL A 433 17.78 -20.63 17.98
C VAL A 433 16.80 -20.30 16.88
N PRO A 434 17.14 -20.57 15.60
CA PRO A 434 16.20 -20.45 14.50
C PRO A 434 15.17 -21.58 14.59
N LEU A 435 13.88 -21.28 14.62
CA LEU A 435 12.84 -22.29 14.72
C LEU A 435 11.49 -21.79 14.17
N ILE A 436 10.66 -22.73 13.72
CA ILE A 436 9.22 -22.54 13.45
C ILE A 436 8.42 -23.13 14.61
N ARG A 437 8.94 -24.16 15.27
CA ARG A 437 8.26 -24.88 16.32
C ARG A 437 9.13 -24.94 17.57
N LEU A 438 8.60 -24.45 18.68
CA LEU A 438 9.18 -24.66 20.00
C LEU A 438 8.40 -25.77 20.74
N GLY A 439 9.09 -26.74 21.27
CA GLY A 439 8.53 -27.76 22.14
C GLY A 439 8.95 -27.53 23.60
N LEU A 440 8.00 -27.50 24.51
CA LEU A 440 8.24 -27.65 25.94
C LEU A 440 7.76 -29.05 26.31
N LYS A 441 8.66 -29.92 26.71
CA LYS A 441 8.39 -31.34 26.94
C LYS A 441 8.95 -31.80 28.28
N ASP A 442 8.62 -33.01 28.62
CA ASP A 442 9.19 -33.69 29.77
C ASP A 442 9.01 -32.87 31.06
N PHE A 443 7.80 -32.33 31.24
CA PHE A 443 7.44 -31.62 32.44
C PHE A 443 7.49 -32.57 33.64
N VAL A 444 8.26 -32.20 34.65
CA VAL A 444 8.40 -32.96 35.89
C VAL A 444 7.94 -32.11 37.07
N ASN A 445 7.12 -32.69 37.93
CA ASN A 445 6.70 -32.07 39.18
C ASN A 445 7.80 -32.15 40.25
N ARG A 446 7.66 -31.27 41.24
CA ARG A 446 8.46 -31.38 42.47
C ARG A 446 8.11 -32.65 43.21
N GLU A 447 9.07 -33.19 43.95
CA GLU A 447 8.91 -34.43 44.72
C GLU A 447 7.86 -34.29 45.84
N ASP A 448 7.69 -33.09 46.37
CA ASP A 448 6.70 -32.70 47.38
C ASP A 448 5.37 -32.22 46.78
N ALA A 449 5.17 -32.41 45.50
CA ALA A 449 4.00 -31.93 44.81
C ALA A 449 2.70 -32.58 45.32
N THR A 450 1.70 -31.76 45.59
CA THR A 450 0.38 -32.22 46.02
C THR A 450 -0.55 -32.50 44.82
N SER A 451 -0.12 -32.11 43.64
CA SER A 451 -0.87 -32.25 42.39
C SER A 451 0.06 -32.66 41.23
N HIS A 452 -0.47 -33.39 40.26
CA HIS A 452 0.22 -33.71 39.02
C HIS A 452 0.04 -32.60 37.95
N TRP A 453 -0.48 -31.45 38.32
CA TRP A 453 -0.82 -30.35 37.42
C TRP A 453 0.03 -29.12 37.71
N MET A 454 0.65 -28.58 36.65
CA MET A 454 1.42 -27.35 36.68
C MET A 454 0.65 -26.25 35.92
N GLY A 455 0.42 -25.12 36.57
CA GLY A 455 -0.37 -24.01 36.02
C GLY A 455 0.48 -22.93 35.41
N PHE A 456 0.11 -22.52 34.23
CA PHE A 456 0.69 -21.39 33.51
C PHE A 456 -0.40 -20.43 33.02
N SER A 457 -0.16 -19.12 33.17
CA SER A 457 -1.08 -18.11 32.65
C SER A 457 -0.66 -17.60 31.29
N GLU A 458 0.65 -17.62 30.98
CA GLU A 458 1.15 -17.03 29.77
C GLU A 458 2.50 -17.60 29.36
N VAL A 459 2.78 -17.67 28.05
CA VAL A 459 4.12 -17.95 27.52
C VAL A 459 4.51 -16.84 26.57
N ASN A 460 5.56 -16.10 26.90
CA ASN A 460 6.09 -15.01 26.10
C ASN A 460 7.41 -15.41 25.44
N PHE A 461 7.62 -14.97 24.21
CA PHE A 461 8.80 -15.23 23.42
C PHE A 461 9.55 -13.94 23.14
N TYR A 462 10.87 -14.03 23.07
CA TYR A 462 11.75 -12.89 22.80
C TYR A 462 12.71 -13.26 21.68
N GLU A 463 12.73 -12.43 20.64
CA GLU A 463 13.61 -12.56 19.47
C GLU A 463 14.96 -11.86 19.73
N GLU A 464 16.04 -12.36 19.10
CA GLU A 464 17.37 -11.74 19.15
C GLU A 464 17.37 -10.39 18.41
#